data_b92d7e549d898dd77c14b1087ed34e44
#
_entry.id   b92d7e549d898dd77c14b1087ed34e44
#
_cell.length_a   1.000
_cell.length_b   1.000
_cell.length_c   1.000
_cell.angle_alpha   90.00
_cell.angle_beta   90.00
_cell.angle_gamma   90.00
#
_symmetry.space_group_name_H-M   'P 1'
#
loop_
_entity.id
_entity.type
_entity.pdbx_description
1 polymer ?
#
loop_
_entity_poly.entity_id
_entity_poly.type
_entity_poly.pdbx_seq_one_letter_code
_entity_poly.pdbx_strand_id
1 'polypeptide(L)'
;MNSSDEASGARRVLLVDDDKKFCRLLADYLKPLGYDIVAAHTGADGVEKALAGDWHAVILDVMLPGMDGLEVLRRIRVSSQVPVLMLTARGEETDRIVGLEVGADDYLPKTFSTRELLARLRSVTRRAYRAPAIQALGDDDIVLGKLRIVPAAHSAFLGGATLALTPVEFDLLLSLARSPGRVKTRDQLLEEIRDRDYEVFDRSIDVHISALRRKLGDDARSPRFIRTFRSAGYMLIHPEAPV
;
A
#
# COMPACT_ATOMS: atom_id res chain seq x y z
N MET A 1 -30.68 -21.42 -5.04
CA MET A 1 -29.91 -21.50 -6.30
C MET A 1 -29.85 -20.09 -6.84
N ASN A 2 -28.83 -19.32 -6.46
CA ASN A 2 -28.59 -17.99 -7.00
C ASN A 2 -27.25 -18.02 -7.73
N SER A 3 -27.34 -18.04 -9.03
CA SER A 3 -26.24 -17.97 -9.98
C SER A 3 -25.89 -16.50 -10.19
N SER A 4 -25.02 -15.93 -9.36
CA SER A 4 -24.56 -14.54 -9.48
C SER A 4 -23.07 -14.38 -9.17
N ASP A 5 -22.25 -15.43 -9.34
CA ASP A 5 -20.83 -15.39 -8.91
C ASP A 5 -19.85 -15.86 -10.02
N GLU A 6 -20.21 -15.68 -11.30
CA GLU A 6 -19.37 -16.09 -12.44
C GLU A 6 -18.98 -14.90 -13.35
N ALA A 7 -18.36 -13.85 -12.80
CA ALA A 7 -17.68 -12.83 -13.61
C ALA A 7 -16.53 -12.16 -12.84
N SER A 8 -15.83 -12.87 -11.97
CA SER A 8 -14.57 -12.38 -11.39
C SER A 8 -13.41 -13.00 -12.16
N GLY A 9 -12.89 -12.29 -13.16
CA GLY A 9 -11.64 -12.66 -13.84
C GLY A 9 -10.53 -12.94 -12.83
N ALA A 10 -9.65 -13.91 -13.10
CA ALA A 10 -8.55 -14.29 -12.23
C ALA A 10 -7.71 -13.04 -11.86
N ARG A 11 -7.38 -12.89 -10.57
CA ARG A 11 -6.60 -11.77 -10.06
C ARG A 11 -5.16 -11.91 -10.54
N ARG A 12 -4.76 -11.07 -11.49
CA ARG A 12 -3.40 -11.11 -12.07
C ARG A 12 -2.40 -10.51 -11.10
N VAL A 13 -1.35 -11.27 -10.79
CA VAL A 13 -0.25 -10.84 -9.89
C VAL A 13 1.07 -11.04 -10.62
N LEU A 14 1.88 -10.00 -10.68
CA LEU A 14 3.25 -10.09 -11.17
C LEU A 14 4.17 -10.53 -10.02
N LEU A 15 4.94 -11.59 -10.23
CA LEU A 15 5.95 -12.08 -9.30
C LEU A 15 7.34 -11.85 -9.89
N VAL A 16 8.12 -10.99 -9.27
CA VAL A 16 9.49 -10.64 -9.69
C VAL A 16 10.48 -11.29 -8.73
N ASP A 17 11.09 -12.38 -9.15
CA ASP A 17 12.04 -13.17 -8.35
C ASP A 17 12.91 -14.01 -9.28
N ASP A 18 14.22 -14.06 -9.07
CA ASP A 18 15.17 -14.80 -9.90
C ASP A 18 15.12 -16.32 -9.66
N ASP A 19 14.58 -16.76 -8.51
CA ASP A 19 14.34 -18.17 -8.23
C ASP A 19 13.13 -18.72 -9.00
N LYS A 20 13.39 -19.27 -10.18
CA LYS A 20 12.37 -19.89 -11.04
C LYS A 20 11.60 -21.04 -10.37
N LYS A 21 12.23 -21.75 -9.45
CA LYS A 21 11.59 -22.86 -8.72
C LYS A 21 10.60 -22.31 -7.71
N PHE A 22 10.99 -21.31 -6.95
CA PHE A 22 10.12 -20.59 -6.04
C PHE A 22 8.92 -19.99 -6.79
N CYS A 23 9.14 -19.30 -7.93
CA CYS A 23 8.08 -18.73 -8.75
C CYS A 23 7.02 -19.77 -9.16
N ARG A 24 7.46 -20.98 -9.61
CA ARG A 24 6.54 -22.06 -9.99
C ARG A 24 5.74 -22.57 -8.79
N LEU A 25 6.41 -22.86 -7.66
CA LEU A 25 5.74 -23.36 -6.47
C LEU A 25 4.68 -22.37 -5.97
N LEU A 26 4.99 -21.08 -6.01
CA LEU A 26 4.06 -20.04 -5.58
C LEU A 26 2.88 -19.90 -6.54
N ALA A 27 3.13 -19.96 -7.85
CA ALA A 27 2.08 -19.95 -8.86
C ALA A 27 1.13 -21.14 -8.69
N ASP A 28 1.66 -22.36 -8.50
CA ASP A 28 0.86 -23.58 -8.30
C ASP A 28 0.01 -23.47 -7.03
N TYR A 29 0.54 -22.87 -5.97
CA TYR A 29 -0.19 -22.66 -4.72
C TYR A 29 -1.31 -21.63 -4.85
N LEU A 30 -1.07 -20.52 -5.54
CA LEU A 30 -2.01 -19.40 -5.62
C LEU A 30 -3.09 -19.60 -6.70
N LYS A 31 -2.82 -20.38 -7.73
CA LYS A 31 -3.76 -20.64 -8.84
C LYS A 31 -5.13 -21.17 -8.38
N PRO A 32 -5.24 -22.21 -7.54
CA PRO A 32 -6.55 -22.70 -7.05
C PRO A 32 -7.26 -21.70 -6.13
N LEU A 33 -6.56 -20.65 -5.68
CA LEU A 33 -7.10 -19.57 -4.84
C LEU A 33 -7.56 -18.36 -5.65
N GLY A 34 -7.62 -18.49 -6.99
CA GLY A 34 -8.13 -17.47 -7.90
C GLY A 34 -7.12 -16.41 -8.34
N TYR A 35 -5.81 -16.69 -8.19
CA TYR A 35 -4.76 -15.81 -8.68
C TYR A 35 -4.10 -16.36 -9.94
N ASP A 36 -3.82 -15.46 -10.90
CA ASP A 36 -3.03 -15.73 -12.09
C ASP A 36 -1.65 -15.08 -11.92
N ILE A 37 -0.62 -15.91 -11.79
CA ILE A 37 0.75 -15.45 -11.52
C ILE A 37 1.54 -15.39 -12.81
N VAL A 38 2.04 -14.20 -13.14
CA VAL A 38 3.01 -14.00 -14.21
C VAL A 38 4.38 -13.73 -13.58
N ALA A 39 5.39 -14.52 -13.96
CA ALA A 39 6.73 -14.38 -13.41
C ALA A 39 7.60 -13.47 -14.27
N ALA A 40 8.48 -12.69 -13.62
CA ALA A 40 9.63 -12.01 -14.16
C ALA A 40 10.87 -12.45 -13.35
N HIS A 41 11.98 -12.70 -14.02
CA HIS A 41 13.17 -13.26 -13.38
C HIS A 41 14.35 -12.30 -13.32
N THR A 42 14.13 -11.04 -13.69
CA THR A 42 15.10 -9.94 -13.59
C THR A 42 14.39 -8.65 -13.23
N GLY A 43 15.08 -7.72 -12.60
CA GLY A 43 14.51 -6.41 -12.25
C GLY A 43 14.03 -5.63 -13.48
N ALA A 44 14.77 -5.68 -14.60
CA ALA A 44 14.40 -5.00 -15.83
C ALA A 44 13.09 -5.54 -16.44
N ASP A 45 12.94 -6.87 -16.55
CA ASP A 45 11.72 -7.54 -17.01
C ASP A 45 10.54 -7.26 -16.03
N GLY A 46 10.83 -7.20 -14.72
CA GLY A 46 9.86 -6.83 -13.69
C GLY A 46 9.29 -5.42 -13.89
N VAL A 47 10.16 -4.42 -14.14
CA VAL A 47 9.73 -3.03 -14.43
C VAL A 47 8.90 -2.98 -15.70
N GLU A 48 9.39 -3.56 -16.79
CA GLU A 48 8.69 -3.57 -18.08
C GLU A 48 7.28 -4.15 -17.95
N LYS A 49 7.15 -5.34 -17.36
CA LYS A 49 5.86 -6.00 -17.15
C LYS A 49 4.96 -5.21 -16.20
N ALA A 50 5.50 -4.68 -15.11
CA ALA A 50 4.73 -3.92 -14.14
C ALA A 50 4.07 -2.68 -14.75
N LEU A 51 4.76 -2.02 -15.71
CA LEU A 51 4.27 -0.80 -16.37
C LEU A 51 3.37 -1.11 -17.59
N ALA A 52 3.55 -2.26 -18.23
CA ALA A 52 2.78 -2.64 -19.41
C ALA A 52 1.46 -3.37 -19.10
N GLY A 53 1.31 -3.93 -17.90
CA GLY A 53 0.18 -4.76 -17.53
C GLY A 53 -0.78 -4.11 -16.54
N ASP A 54 -2.00 -4.65 -16.50
CA ASP A 54 -2.97 -4.36 -15.42
C ASP A 54 -2.84 -5.45 -14.35
N TRP A 55 -2.26 -5.08 -13.22
CA TRP A 55 -1.91 -5.98 -12.12
C TRP A 55 -2.70 -5.68 -10.86
N HIS A 56 -3.23 -6.73 -10.24
CA HIS A 56 -3.86 -6.64 -8.92
C HIS A 56 -2.82 -6.42 -7.81
N ALA A 57 -1.63 -6.95 -7.98
CA ALA A 57 -0.48 -6.69 -7.12
C ALA A 57 0.82 -7.08 -7.82
N VAL A 58 1.92 -6.59 -7.27
CA VAL A 58 3.29 -7.05 -7.57
C VAL A 58 3.86 -7.67 -6.30
N ILE A 59 4.39 -8.88 -6.40
CA ILE A 59 5.24 -9.50 -5.38
C ILE A 59 6.67 -9.34 -5.88
N LEU A 60 7.53 -8.71 -5.09
CA LEU A 60 8.85 -8.27 -5.56
C LEU A 60 9.94 -8.68 -4.57
N ASP A 61 10.90 -9.47 -5.04
CA ASP A 61 12.09 -9.74 -4.26
C ASP A 61 12.99 -8.51 -4.15
N VAL A 62 13.53 -8.29 -2.97
CA VAL A 62 14.56 -7.25 -2.73
C VAL A 62 15.87 -7.63 -3.40
N MET A 63 16.26 -8.91 -3.27
CA MET A 63 17.58 -9.40 -3.70
C MET A 63 17.56 -9.92 -5.13
N LEU A 64 17.44 -9.04 -6.10
CA LEU A 64 17.50 -9.39 -7.52
C LEU A 64 18.91 -9.13 -8.09
N PRO A 65 19.41 -9.99 -9.00
CA PRO A 65 20.68 -9.76 -9.65
C PRO A 65 20.64 -8.56 -10.62
N GLY A 66 21.63 -7.72 -10.56
CA GLY A 66 21.81 -6.56 -11.44
C GLY A 66 21.06 -5.33 -10.99
N MET A 67 19.73 -5.34 -11.04
CA MET A 67 18.87 -4.26 -10.53
C MET A 67 18.14 -4.77 -9.30
N ASP A 68 18.43 -4.20 -8.12
CA ASP A 68 17.78 -4.59 -6.88
C ASP A 68 16.28 -4.25 -6.85
N GLY A 69 15.53 -4.93 -5.97
CA GLY A 69 14.09 -4.75 -5.87
C GLY A 69 13.66 -3.35 -5.42
N LEU A 70 14.50 -2.62 -4.67
CA LEU A 70 14.19 -1.24 -4.29
C LEU A 70 14.26 -0.29 -5.48
N GLU A 71 15.22 -0.50 -6.39
CA GLU A 71 15.31 0.26 -7.64
C GLU A 71 14.15 -0.09 -8.58
N VAL A 72 13.76 -1.38 -8.66
CA VAL A 72 12.55 -1.81 -9.38
C VAL A 72 11.33 -1.08 -8.84
N LEU A 73 11.15 -1.06 -7.52
CA LEU A 73 10.04 -0.37 -6.86
C LEU A 73 10.02 1.13 -7.18
N ARG A 74 11.18 1.81 -7.10
CA ARG A 74 11.28 3.24 -7.44
C ARG A 74 10.78 3.49 -8.85
N ARG A 75 11.20 2.68 -9.82
CA ARG A 75 10.79 2.84 -11.23
C ARG A 75 9.31 2.58 -11.44
N ILE A 76 8.75 1.57 -10.77
CA ILE A 76 7.30 1.32 -10.79
C ILE A 76 6.55 2.53 -10.24
N ARG A 77 6.99 3.10 -9.12
CA ARG A 77 6.32 4.22 -8.44
C ARG A 77 6.35 5.54 -9.18
N VAL A 78 7.20 5.69 -10.20
CA VAL A 78 7.16 6.87 -11.10
C VAL A 78 5.81 6.98 -11.83
N SER A 79 5.20 5.83 -12.20
CA SER A 79 4.03 5.82 -13.09
C SER A 79 2.88 4.95 -12.59
N SER A 80 3.06 4.15 -11.54
CA SER A 80 2.06 3.19 -11.06
C SER A 80 1.93 3.18 -9.54
N GLN A 81 0.69 3.08 -9.07
CA GLN A 81 0.35 2.87 -7.66
C GLN A 81 -0.12 1.44 -7.39
N VAL A 82 0.19 0.51 -8.29
CA VAL A 82 -0.11 -0.91 -8.08
C VAL A 82 0.37 -1.37 -6.70
N PRO A 83 -0.41 -2.16 -5.94
CA PRO A 83 0.01 -2.68 -4.66
C PRO A 83 1.29 -3.51 -4.79
N VAL A 84 2.29 -3.26 -3.95
CA VAL A 84 3.58 -3.98 -3.96
C VAL A 84 3.83 -4.61 -2.60
N LEU A 85 3.94 -5.94 -2.59
CA LEU A 85 4.41 -6.74 -1.46
C LEU A 85 5.89 -7.11 -1.70
N MET A 86 6.78 -6.57 -0.88
CA MET A 86 8.20 -6.89 -0.99
C MET A 86 8.54 -8.20 -0.27
N LEU A 87 9.34 -9.05 -0.89
CA LEU A 87 9.96 -10.21 -0.25
C LEU A 87 11.40 -9.86 0.14
N THR A 88 11.80 -10.18 1.36
CA THR A 88 13.14 -9.84 1.85
C THR A 88 13.83 -11.06 2.48
N ALA A 89 15.14 -11.13 2.40
CA ALA A 89 15.92 -12.07 3.18
C ALA A 89 15.81 -11.72 4.68
N ARG A 90 16.04 -12.70 5.55
CA ARG A 90 15.91 -12.54 7.00
C ARG A 90 17.00 -11.58 7.53
N GLY A 91 16.59 -10.49 8.18
CA GLY A 91 17.49 -9.73 9.06
C GLY A 91 17.76 -8.26 8.67
N GLU A 92 17.29 -7.76 7.52
CA GLU A 92 17.58 -6.39 7.10
C GLU A 92 16.41 -5.43 7.40
N GLU A 93 16.35 -5.00 8.68
CA GLU A 93 15.38 -3.98 9.11
C GLU A 93 15.54 -2.68 8.31
N THR A 94 16.78 -2.38 7.89
CA THR A 94 17.10 -1.20 7.09
C THR A 94 16.45 -1.23 5.71
N ASP A 95 16.51 -2.35 5.00
CA ASP A 95 15.90 -2.48 3.66
C ASP A 95 14.37 -2.39 3.73
N ARG A 96 13.78 -2.90 4.80
CA ARG A 96 12.35 -2.80 5.07
C ARG A 96 11.90 -1.35 5.24
N ILE A 97 12.64 -0.56 6.02
CA ILE A 97 12.35 0.86 6.25
C ILE A 97 12.48 1.62 4.93
N VAL A 98 13.59 1.44 4.21
CA VAL A 98 13.83 2.10 2.92
C VAL A 98 12.76 1.77 1.89
N GLY A 99 12.34 0.51 1.81
CA GLY A 99 11.33 0.12 0.83
C GLY A 99 9.93 0.65 1.13
N LEU A 100 9.53 0.70 2.39
CA LEU A 100 8.28 1.36 2.79
C LEU A 100 8.33 2.87 2.49
N GLU A 101 9.47 3.53 2.72
CA GLU A 101 9.69 4.94 2.34
C GLU A 101 9.62 5.17 0.83
N VAL A 102 10.06 4.20 0.03
CA VAL A 102 9.97 4.23 -1.43
C VAL A 102 8.55 3.96 -1.92
N GLY A 103 7.70 3.34 -1.09
CA GLY A 103 6.28 3.15 -1.38
C GLY A 103 5.85 1.68 -1.56
N ALA A 104 6.53 0.73 -0.93
CA ALA A 104 5.97 -0.61 -0.75
C ALA A 104 4.74 -0.57 0.17
N ASP A 105 3.79 -1.43 -0.08
CA ASP A 105 2.56 -1.51 0.73
C ASP A 105 2.72 -2.46 1.92
N ASP A 106 3.56 -3.48 1.79
CA ASP A 106 3.92 -4.39 2.88
C ASP A 106 5.24 -5.12 2.58
N TYR A 107 5.80 -5.75 3.61
CA TYR A 107 7.05 -6.52 3.58
C TYR A 107 6.84 -7.91 4.20
N LEU A 108 7.46 -8.93 3.59
CA LEU A 108 7.37 -10.29 4.04
C LEU A 108 8.75 -10.98 4.01
N PRO A 109 9.32 -11.41 5.15
CA PRO A 109 10.55 -12.18 5.16
C PRO A 109 10.40 -13.51 4.43
N LYS A 110 11.35 -13.94 3.60
CA LYS A 110 11.29 -15.20 2.81
C LYS A 110 11.24 -16.48 3.69
N THR A 111 11.23 -16.35 5.01
CA THR A 111 10.94 -17.45 5.96
C THR A 111 9.44 -17.65 6.21
N PHE A 112 8.58 -16.97 5.44
CA PHE A 112 7.14 -17.01 5.58
C PHE A 112 6.51 -18.37 5.30
N SER A 113 5.32 -18.61 5.83
CA SER A 113 4.43 -19.65 5.36
C SER A 113 3.64 -19.17 4.13
N THR A 114 3.28 -20.10 3.22
CA THR A 114 2.39 -19.74 2.09
C THR A 114 1.07 -19.13 2.53
N ARG A 115 0.58 -19.51 3.72
CA ARG A 115 -0.63 -18.97 4.34
C ARG A 115 -0.45 -17.50 4.72
N GLU A 116 0.71 -17.13 5.23
CA GLU A 116 1.07 -15.76 5.58
C GLU A 116 1.16 -14.89 4.33
N LEU A 117 1.86 -15.36 3.29
CA LEU A 117 1.94 -14.65 2.02
C LEU A 117 0.53 -14.38 1.44
N LEU A 118 -0.35 -15.39 1.43
CA LEU A 118 -1.72 -15.24 0.94
C LEU A 118 -2.49 -14.17 1.73
N ALA A 119 -2.36 -14.17 3.06
CA ALA A 119 -3.03 -13.19 3.90
C ALA A 119 -2.53 -11.77 3.60
N ARG A 120 -1.20 -11.57 3.41
CA ARG A 120 -0.61 -10.28 3.02
C ARG A 120 -1.02 -9.84 1.62
N LEU A 121 -0.98 -10.75 0.66
CA LEU A 121 -1.44 -10.48 -0.69
C LEU A 121 -2.91 -10.03 -0.71
N ARG A 122 -3.78 -10.72 0.03
CA ARG A 122 -5.19 -10.31 0.19
C ARG A 122 -5.34 -8.94 0.84
N SER A 123 -4.54 -8.63 1.84
CA SER A 123 -4.58 -7.35 2.54
C SER A 123 -4.22 -6.20 1.61
N VAL A 124 -3.10 -6.28 0.87
CA VAL A 124 -2.66 -5.21 -0.03
C VAL A 124 -3.59 -5.05 -1.24
N THR A 125 -4.11 -6.16 -1.81
CA THR A 125 -5.03 -6.11 -2.95
C THR A 125 -6.41 -5.57 -2.57
N ARG A 126 -6.97 -5.95 -1.42
CA ARG A 126 -8.28 -5.46 -0.99
C ARG A 126 -8.30 -3.94 -0.81
N ARG A 127 -7.22 -3.35 -0.30
CA ARG A 127 -7.07 -1.90 -0.13
C ARG A 127 -7.15 -1.18 -1.49
N ALA A 128 -6.51 -1.74 -2.51
CA ALA A 128 -6.47 -1.16 -3.85
C ALA A 128 -7.79 -1.30 -4.63
N TYR A 129 -8.54 -2.39 -4.40
CA TYR A 129 -9.72 -2.76 -5.18
C TYR A 129 -11.03 -2.68 -4.41
N ARG A 130 -11.13 -1.88 -3.37
CA ARG A 130 -12.43 -1.40 -2.92
C ARG A 130 -13.04 -0.62 -4.08
N ALA A 131 -13.97 -1.27 -4.80
CA ALA A 131 -14.57 -0.76 -6.03
C ALA A 131 -14.95 0.71 -5.88
N PRO A 132 -14.53 1.59 -6.80
CA PRO A 132 -15.05 2.94 -6.83
C PRO A 132 -16.54 2.86 -7.19
N ALA A 133 -17.40 3.05 -6.22
CA ALA A 133 -18.75 3.47 -6.52
C ALA A 133 -18.62 4.88 -7.14
N ILE A 134 -18.55 4.93 -8.47
CA ILE A 134 -18.66 6.17 -9.22
C ILE A 134 -20.09 6.66 -8.97
N GLN A 135 -20.26 7.48 -7.95
CA GLN A 135 -21.46 8.29 -7.81
C GLN A 135 -21.09 9.68 -7.31
N ALA A 136 -21.84 10.65 -7.83
CA ALA A 136 -21.85 12.06 -7.49
C ALA A 136 -21.59 12.31 -6.00
N LEU A 137 -20.96 13.46 -5.68
CA LEU A 137 -20.74 14.00 -4.34
C LEU A 137 -21.57 13.27 -3.27
N GLY A 138 -21.01 12.19 -2.73
CA GLY A 138 -21.67 11.41 -1.71
C GLY A 138 -21.54 12.13 -0.37
N ASP A 139 -22.50 11.98 0.51
CA ASP A 139 -22.49 12.51 1.89
C ASP A 139 -21.24 12.12 2.71
N ASP A 140 -20.35 11.27 2.17
CA ASP A 140 -19.15 10.75 2.81
C ASP A 140 -17.83 11.43 2.39
N ASP A 141 -17.85 12.42 1.48
CA ASP A 141 -16.65 13.17 1.10
C ASP A 141 -16.15 14.00 2.28
N ILE A 142 -14.86 13.85 2.60
CA ILE A 142 -14.23 14.62 3.66
C ILE A 142 -13.50 15.80 3.03
N VAL A 143 -13.90 17.02 3.38
CA VAL A 143 -13.25 18.25 2.93
C VAL A 143 -12.64 18.99 4.12
N LEU A 144 -11.32 19.14 4.12
CA LEU A 144 -10.55 19.80 5.17
C LEU A 144 -9.66 20.88 4.52
N GLY A 145 -10.21 22.08 4.39
CA GLY A 145 -9.55 23.18 3.68
C GLY A 145 -9.29 22.83 2.21
N LYS A 146 -8.00 22.74 1.80
CA LYS A 146 -7.59 22.36 0.44
C LYS A 146 -7.53 20.84 0.21
N LEU A 147 -7.63 20.05 1.27
CA LEU A 147 -7.60 18.60 1.20
C LEU A 147 -9.02 18.06 1.03
N ARG A 148 -9.25 17.29 -0.03
CA ARG A 148 -10.50 16.56 -0.26
C ARG A 148 -10.19 15.07 -0.38
N ILE A 149 -10.94 14.25 0.34
CA ILE A 149 -10.83 12.80 0.33
C ILE A 149 -12.18 12.25 -0.10
N VAL A 150 -12.18 11.38 -1.09
CA VAL A 150 -13.35 10.70 -1.66
C VAL A 150 -13.25 9.21 -1.33
N PRO A 151 -13.82 8.75 -0.22
CA PRO A 151 -13.68 7.36 0.23
C PRO A 151 -14.21 6.35 -0.79
N ALA A 152 -15.34 6.66 -1.42
CA ALA A 152 -15.96 5.79 -2.42
C ALA A 152 -15.07 5.56 -3.65
N ALA A 153 -14.31 6.58 -4.07
CA ALA A 153 -13.39 6.51 -5.21
C ALA A 153 -11.95 6.15 -4.80
N HIS A 154 -11.70 5.92 -3.51
CA HIS A 154 -10.37 5.69 -2.94
C HIS A 154 -9.33 6.72 -3.42
N SER A 155 -9.73 7.98 -3.47
CA SER A 155 -8.97 9.08 -4.07
C SER A 155 -8.87 10.27 -3.13
N ALA A 156 -7.76 10.99 -3.19
CA ALA A 156 -7.56 12.22 -2.45
C ALA A 156 -7.00 13.33 -3.36
N PHE A 157 -7.35 14.57 -3.03
CA PHE A 157 -6.98 15.75 -3.80
C PHE A 157 -6.47 16.84 -2.86
N LEU A 158 -5.45 17.57 -3.28
CA LEU A 158 -4.92 18.72 -2.57
C LEU A 158 -4.91 19.94 -3.49
N GLY A 159 -5.72 20.95 -3.17
CA GLY A 159 -5.86 22.14 -4.01
C GLY A 159 -6.37 21.83 -5.43
N GLY A 160 -7.16 20.78 -5.59
CA GLY A 160 -7.69 20.30 -6.87
C GLY A 160 -6.78 19.33 -7.62
N ALA A 161 -5.51 19.18 -7.24
CA ALA A 161 -4.60 18.20 -7.83
C ALA A 161 -4.75 16.84 -7.14
N THR A 162 -4.77 15.75 -7.92
CA THR A 162 -4.83 14.38 -7.41
C THR A 162 -3.55 14.05 -6.65
N LEU A 163 -3.69 13.46 -5.45
CA LEU A 163 -2.59 12.92 -4.68
C LEU A 163 -2.35 11.46 -5.10
N ALA A 164 -1.14 11.15 -5.59
CA ALA A 164 -0.73 9.80 -5.94
C ALA A 164 -0.38 9.00 -4.67
N LEU A 165 -1.39 8.50 -3.96
CA LEU A 165 -1.24 7.74 -2.73
C LEU A 165 -1.22 6.24 -3.01
N THR A 166 -0.36 5.50 -2.30
CA THR A 166 -0.52 4.04 -2.22
C THR A 166 -1.78 3.69 -1.41
N PRO A 167 -2.32 2.48 -1.53
CA PRO A 167 -3.48 2.05 -0.74
C PRO A 167 -3.33 2.26 0.76
N VAL A 168 -2.16 1.97 1.32
CA VAL A 168 -1.89 2.15 2.76
C VAL A 168 -1.86 3.63 3.15
N GLU A 169 -1.23 4.47 2.33
CA GLU A 169 -1.18 5.92 2.57
C GLU A 169 -2.57 6.55 2.51
N PHE A 170 -3.41 6.08 1.58
CA PHE A 170 -4.80 6.52 1.48
C PHE A 170 -5.59 6.13 2.73
N ASP A 171 -5.50 4.88 3.19
CA ASP A 171 -6.20 4.40 4.38
C ASP A 171 -5.75 5.14 5.64
N LEU A 172 -4.45 5.43 5.79
CA LEU A 172 -3.93 6.25 6.88
C LEU A 172 -4.48 7.69 6.83
N LEU A 173 -4.49 8.30 5.66
CA LEU A 173 -5.04 9.65 5.48
C LEU A 173 -6.53 9.68 5.82
N LEU A 174 -7.29 8.71 5.32
CA LEU A 174 -8.72 8.57 5.59
C LEU A 174 -9.00 8.34 7.07
N SER A 175 -8.23 7.47 7.71
CA SER A 175 -8.32 7.20 9.15
C SER A 175 -8.15 8.48 9.98
N LEU A 176 -7.09 9.23 9.70
CA LEU A 176 -6.82 10.50 10.38
C LEU A 176 -7.89 11.56 10.08
N ALA A 177 -8.38 11.62 8.84
CA ALA A 177 -9.36 12.61 8.39
C ALA A 177 -10.78 12.37 8.94
N ARG A 178 -11.10 11.14 9.34
CA ARG A 178 -12.36 10.83 10.04
C ARG A 178 -12.43 11.37 11.47
N SER A 179 -11.30 11.77 12.03
CA SER A 179 -11.21 12.31 13.38
C SER A 179 -10.22 13.49 13.46
N PRO A 180 -10.44 14.59 12.69
CA PRO A 180 -9.53 15.71 12.67
C PRO A 180 -9.45 16.36 14.05
N GLY A 181 -8.27 16.83 14.43
CA GLY A 181 -8.01 17.39 15.75
C GLY A 181 -7.90 16.36 16.89
N ARG A 182 -8.05 15.06 16.62
CA ARG A 182 -7.86 14.00 17.61
C ARG A 182 -6.58 13.22 17.34
N VAL A 183 -5.84 12.93 18.39
CA VAL A 183 -4.65 12.07 18.31
C VAL A 183 -5.10 10.62 18.18
N LYS A 184 -4.60 9.94 17.15
CA LYS A 184 -4.69 8.48 17.02
C LYS A 184 -3.34 7.86 17.34
N THR A 185 -3.35 6.84 18.18
CA THR A 185 -2.13 6.08 18.52
C THR A 185 -1.68 5.27 17.32
N ARG A 186 -0.41 4.82 17.33
CA ARG A 186 0.12 3.93 16.31
C ARG A 186 -0.66 2.63 16.22
N ASP A 187 -1.01 2.08 17.38
CA ASP A 187 -1.81 0.84 17.47
C ASP A 187 -3.21 1.04 16.88
N GLN A 188 -3.88 2.16 17.18
CA GLN A 188 -5.19 2.47 16.59
C GLN A 188 -5.12 2.62 15.08
N LEU A 189 -4.11 3.35 14.56
CA LEU A 189 -3.91 3.47 13.12
C LEU A 189 -3.63 2.12 12.49
N LEU A 190 -2.82 1.32 13.15
CA LEU A 190 -2.49 -0.02 12.72
C LEU A 190 -3.73 -0.92 12.69
N GLU A 191 -4.57 -0.91 13.73
CA GLU A 191 -5.83 -1.68 13.78
C GLU A 191 -6.82 -1.24 12.71
N GLU A 192 -6.96 0.06 12.45
CA GLU A 192 -7.90 0.58 11.45
C GLU A 192 -7.50 0.26 10.00
N ILE A 193 -6.19 0.18 9.73
CA ILE A 193 -5.67 -0.23 8.42
C ILE A 193 -5.44 -1.74 8.31
N ARG A 194 -5.52 -2.47 9.45
CA ARG A 194 -5.42 -3.95 9.49
C ARG A 194 -6.71 -4.63 9.07
N ASP A 195 -6.52 -5.82 8.52
CA ASP A 195 -7.51 -6.89 8.62
C ASP A 195 -7.22 -7.73 9.86
N ARG A 196 -8.26 -8.27 10.49
CA ARG A 196 -8.24 -8.95 11.80
C ARG A 196 -7.25 -10.15 11.94
N ASP A 197 -6.60 -10.55 10.86
CA ASP A 197 -5.73 -11.74 10.81
C ASP A 197 -4.23 -11.40 10.75
N TYR A 198 -3.80 -10.19 11.11
CA TYR A 198 -2.44 -9.74 10.77
C TYR A 198 -1.63 -9.07 11.90
N GLU A 199 -0.46 -9.61 12.22
CA GLU A 199 0.61 -8.93 12.98
C GLU A 199 1.47 -8.08 12.03
N VAL A 200 1.17 -6.80 11.87
CA VAL A 200 2.08 -5.82 11.25
C VAL A 200 2.94 -5.19 12.35
N PHE A 201 4.23 -5.08 12.14
CA PHE A 201 5.12 -4.46 13.11
C PHE A 201 4.88 -2.96 13.23
N ASP A 202 4.87 -2.44 14.45
CA ASP A 202 4.54 -1.07 14.87
C ASP A 202 5.29 0.04 14.11
N ARG A 203 6.52 -0.23 13.65
CA ARG A 203 7.37 0.77 12.95
C ARG A 203 6.92 1.10 11.50
N SER A 204 6.03 0.34 10.89
CA SER A 204 5.59 0.61 9.53
C SER A 204 4.75 1.90 9.42
N ILE A 205 3.99 2.25 10.45
CA ILE A 205 3.14 3.46 10.48
C ILE A 205 3.99 4.73 10.32
N ASP A 206 5.09 4.85 11.04
CA ASP A 206 5.94 6.05 11.02
C ASP A 206 6.52 6.30 9.61
N VAL A 207 6.87 5.22 8.91
CA VAL A 207 7.40 5.27 7.55
C VAL A 207 6.33 5.71 6.55
N HIS A 208 5.13 5.12 6.62
CA HIS A 208 4.02 5.52 5.76
C HIS A 208 3.56 6.96 6.03
N ILE A 209 3.55 7.40 7.29
CA ILE A 209 3.28 8.81 7.65
C ILE A 209 4.34 9.75 7.05
N SER A 210 5.61 9.36 7.06
CA SER A 210 6.69 10.15 6.44
C SER A 210 6.50 10.27 4.93
N ALA A 211 6.15 9.17 4.25
CA ALA A 211 5.86 9.16 2.82
C ALA A 211 4.61 9.99 2.50
N LEU A 212 3.54 9.85 3.29
CA LEU A 212 2.31 10.63 3.15
C LEU A 212 2.56 12.15 3.31
N ARG A 213 3.36 12.56 4.31
CA ARG A 213 3.76 13.96 4.48
C ARG A 213 4.46 14.53 3.25
N ARG A 214 5.39 13.79 2.68
CA ARG A 214 6.10 14.20 1.46
C ARG A 214 5.12 14.47 0.31
N LYS A 215 4.11 13.63 0.14
CA LYS A 215 3.08 13.78 -0.90
C LYS A 215 2.12 14.94 -0.61
N LEU A 216 1.86 15.23 0.65
CA LEU A 216 1.08 16.40 1.09
C LEU A 216 1.89 17.71 1.04
N GLY A 217 3.20 17.67 0.79
CA GLY A 217 4.08 18.81 0.94
C GLY A 217 4.11 19.34 2.37
N ASP A 218 4.06 18.45 3.36
CA ASP A 218 4.00 18.75 4.79
C ASP A 218 5.36 18.55 5.47
N ASP A 219 5.69 19.40 6.43
CA ASP A 219 6.93 19.31 7.21
C ASP A 219 6.63 18.92 8.66
N ALA A 220 7.31 17.87 9.15
CA ALA A 220 7.16 17.39 10.52
C ALA A 220 7.53 18.43 11.59
N ARG A 221 8.40 19.42 11.26
CA ARG A 221 8.82 20.50 12.15
C ARG A 221 7.83 21.65 12.19
N SER A 222 7.13 21.89 11.08
CA SER A 222 6.10 22.93 10.94
C SER A 222 4.87 22.33 10.24
N PRO A 223 4.15 21.42 10.91
CA PRO A 223 3.11 20.63 10.28
C PRO A 223 1.88 21.49 9.94
N ARG A 224 1.42 21.38 8.67
CA ARG A 224 0.17 21.97 8.19
C ARG A 224 -0.98 20.97 8.15
N PHE A 225 -0.65 19.68 7.98
CA PHE A 225 -1.63 18.60 7.87
C PHE A 225 -1.48 17.58 8.99
N ILE A 226 -0.30 16.99 9.19
CA ILE A 226 -0.14 15.89 10.14
C ILE A 226 0.82 16.31 11.26
N ARG A 227 0.30 16.43 12.49
CA ARG A 227 1.10 16.71 13.69
C ARG A 227 1.50 15.40 14.36
N THR A 228 2.79 15.30 14.75
CA THR A 228 3.30 14.20 15.56
C THR A 228 3.21 14.56 17.03
N PHE A 229 2.63 13.66 17.81
CA PHE A 229 2.72 13.67 19.25
C PHE A 229 3.70 12.56 19.66
N ARG A 230 4.92 12.96 20.07
CA ARG A 230 5.95 11.99 20.50
C ARG A 230 5.36 11.10 21.57
N SER A 231 5.63 9.79 21.51
CA SER A 231 5.08 8.74 22.39
C SER A 231 3.56 8.50 22.36
N ALA A 232 2.76 9.32 21.67
CA ALA A 232 1.32 9.15 21.58
C ALA A 232 0.85 8.70 20.18
N GLY A 233 1.26 9.40 19.10
CA GLY A 233 0.81 9.07 17.75
C GLY A 233 0.72 10.28 16.82
N TYR A 234 -0.32 10.30 15.99
CA TYR A 234 -0.51 11.28 14.92
C TYR A 234 -1.91 11.89 14.96
N MET A 235 -2.03 13.10 14.45
CA MET A 235 -3.29 13.82 14.37
C MET A 235 -3.33 14.61 13.05
N LEU A 236 -4.45 14.54 12.34
CA LEU A 236 -4.71 15.48 11.25
C LEU A 236 -5.15 16.82 11.86
N ILE A 237 -4.49 17.90 11.46
CA ILE A 237 -4.80 19.25 11.93
C ILE A 237 -6.14 19.68 11.33
N HIS A 238 -7.05 20.16 12.16
CA HIS A 238 -8.29 20.74 11.68
C HIS A 238 -8.00 22.11 11.07
N PRO A 239 -8.47 22.42 9.84
CA PRO A 239 -8.14 23.69 9.16
C PRO A 239 -8.62 24.94 9.91
N GLU A 240 -9.58 24.81 10.79
CA GLU A 240 -10.13 25.90 11.62
C GLU A 240 -9.52 25.96 13.03
N ALA A 241 -8.62 25.04 13.38
CA ALA A 241 -7.97 25.09 14.68
C ALA A 241 -6.99 26.27 14.74
N PRO A 242 -7.06 27.14 15.75
CA PRO A 242 -6.06 28.19 15.92
C PRO A 242 -4.67 27.57 16.08
N VAL A 243 -3.68 28.17 15.45
CA VAL A 243 -2.27 27.77 15.47
C VAL A 243 -1.68 27.98 16.87
#